data_a2d546c846e2bc4cbf2807beca76866f
#
_entry.id   a2d546c846e2bc4cbf2807beca76866f
#
_cell.length_a   1.000
_cell.length_b   1.000
_cell.length_c   1.000
_cell.angle_alpha   90.00
_cell.angle_beta   90.00
_cell.angle_gamma   90.00
#
_symmetry.space_group_name_H-M   'P 1'
#
loop_
_entity.id
_entity.type
_entity.pdbx_description
1 polymer ?
#
loop_
_entity_poly.entity_id
_entity_poly.type
_entity_poly.pdbx_seq_one_letter_code
_entity_poly.pdbx_strand_id
1 'polypeptide(L)' 'MMIDATHEEIVKAMAYGHDRERIKSCMPSVSDADIDKVTDEEVAVKRAYLREMGYIRD' A
#
# COMPACT_ATOMS: atom_id res chain seq x y z
N MET A 1 17.34 -7.57 -10.61
CA MET A 1 15.88 -7.49 -10.54
C MET A 1 15.48 -6.19 -9.90
N MET A 2 14.66 -5.41 -10.58
CA MET A 2 14.23 -4.13 -10.01
C MET A 2 12.95 -4.32 -9.21
N ILE A 3 12.99 -3.90 -7.96
CA ILE A 3 11.79 -3.87 -7.12
C ILE A 3 11.04 -2.59 -7.45
N ASP A 4 9.76 -2.72 -7.73
CA ASP A 4 8.94 -1.54 -7.99
C ASP A 4 8.61 -0.87 -6.65
N ALA A 5 9.42 0.12 -6.29
CA ALA A 5 9.26 0.83 -5.03
C ALA A 5 7.92 1.54 -4.93
N THR A 6 7.39 2.01 -6.07
CA THR A 6 6.08 2.66 -6.10
C THR A 6 4.97 1.68 -5.72
N HIS A 7 5.01 0.48 -6.29
CA HIS A 7 4.02 -0.55 -5.97
C HIS A 7 4.05 -0.90 -4.48
N GLU A 8 5.25 -1.07 -3.92
CA GLU A 8 5.41 -1.39 -2.50
C GLU A 8 4.88 -0.27 -1.60
N GLU A 9 5.12 0.98 -1.96
CA GLU A 9 4.61 2.12 -1.20
C GLU A 9 3.09 2.17 -1.23
N ILE A 10 2.47 1.84 -2.36
CA ILE A 10 1.01 1.80 -2.47
C ILE A 10 0.44 0.69 -1.59
N VAL A 11 1.03 -0.51 -1.65
CA VAL A 11 0.61 -1.64 -0.82
C VAL A 11 0.69 -1.27 0.66
N LYS A 12 1.79 -0.66 1.06
CA LYS A 12 2.01 -0.23 2.43
C LYS A 12 0.97 0.80 2.88
N ALA A 13 0.72 1.80 2.03
CA ALA A 13 -0.27 2.83 2.33
C ALA A 13 -1.66 2.23 2.50
N MET A 14 -2.04 1.31 1.63
CA MET A 14 -3.34 0.63 1.74
C MET A 14 -3.41 -0.23 2.99
N ALA A 15 -2.31 -0.86 3.36
CA ALA A 15 -2.25 -1.67 4.58
C ALA A 15 -2.45 -0.83 5.83
N TYR A 16 -2.01 0.43 5.81
CA TYR A 16 -2.25 1.37 6.90
C TYR A 16 -3.67 1.95 6.90
N GLY A 17 -4.47 1.63 5.88
CA GLY A 17 -5.86 2.07 5.81
C GLY A 17 -6.09 3.34 5.00
N HIS A 18 -5.10 3.78 4.24
CA HIS A 18 -5.27 4.94 3.37
C HIS A 18 -6.10 4.56 2.15
N ASP A 19 -7.03 5.44 1.78
CA ASP A 19 -7.85 5.22 0.61
C ASP A 19 -7.16 5.76 -0.65
N ARG A 20 -7.81 5.57 -1.79
CA ARG A 20 -7.28 5.97 -3.09
C ARG A 20 -6.97 7.46 -3.16
N GLU A 21 -7.87 8.29 -2.67
CA GLU A 21 -7.68 9.74 -2.70
C GLU A 21 -6.48 10.16 -1.86
N ARG A 22 -6.35 9.55 -0.69
CA ARG A 22 -5.24 9.84 0.21
C ARG A 22 -3.90 9.46 -0.41
N ILE A 23 -3.86 8.30 -1.03
CA ILE A 23 -2.65 7.80 -1.70
C ILE A 23 -2.24 8.73 -2.84
N LYS A 24 -3.20 9.14 -3.66
CA LYS A 24 -2.93 10.04 -4.78
C LYS A 24 -2.49 11.42 -4.30
N SER A 25 -3.03 11.88 -3.19
CA SER A 25 -2.64 13.15 -2.58
C SER A 25 -1.21 13.11 -2.07
N CYS A 26 -0.81 12.01 -1.43
CA CYS A 26 0.54 11.86 -0.88
C CYS A 26 1.56 11.52 -1.97
N MET A 27 1.13 10.87 -3.04
CA MET A 27 1.99 10.44 -4.13
C MET A 27 1.40 10.89 -5.47
N PRO A 28 1.59 12.16 -5.85
CA PRO A 28 0.94 12.71 -7.06
C PRO A 28 1.30 12.00 -8.37
N SER A 29 2.44 11.30 -8.40
CA SER A 29 2.86 10.56 -9.58
C SER A 29 2.15 9.21 -9.74
N VAL A 30 1.41 8.78 -8.72
CA VAL A 30 0.67 7.53 -8.76
C VAL A 30 -0.66 7.72 -9.48
N SER A 31 -0.95 6.82 -10.41
CA SER A 31 -2.22 6.84 -11.15
C SER A 31 -3.19 5.81 -10.56
N ASP A 32 -4.46 5.91 -10.98
CA ASP A 32 -5.46 4.91 -10.60
C ASP A 32 -5.06 3.52 -11.08
N ALA A 33 -4.44 3.43 -12.26
CA ALA A 33 -3.98 2.15 -12.78
C ALA A 33 -2.92 1.52 -11.86
N ASP A 34 -2.04 2.33 -11.30
CA ASP A 34 -1.03 1.84 -10.37
C ASP A 34 -1.67 1.26 -9.11
N ILE A 35 -2.70 1.92 -8.59
CA ILE A 35 -3.43 1.46 -7.42
C ILE A 35 -4.20 0.17 -7.74
N ASP A 36 -4.80 0.10 -8.93
CA ASP A 36 -5.57 -1.06 -9.35
C ASP A 36 -4.74 -2.33 -9.53
N LYS A 37 -3.42 -2.18 -9.69
CA LYS A 37 -2.51 -3.33 -9.77
C LYS A 37 -2.30 -4.02 -8.42
N VAL A 38 -2.63 -3.34 -7.33
CA VAL A 38 -2.50 -3.91 -5.99
C VAL A 38 -3.68 -4.82 -5.71
N THR A 39 -3.40 -6.04 -5.25
CA THR A 39 -4.45 -7.00 -4.91
C THR A 39 -4.77 -6.96 -3.43
N ASP A 40 -5.98 -7.41 -3.09
CA ASP A 40 -6.40 -7.47 -1.69
C ASP A 40 -5.49 -8.40 -0.88
N GLU A 41 -5.00 -9.46 -1.53
CA GLU A 41 -4.10 -10.41 -0.90
C GLU A 41 -2.78 -9.76 -0.50
N GLU A 42 -2.22 -8.94 -1.39
CA GLU A 42 -0.98 -8.21 -1.10
C GLU A 42 -1.16 -7.30 0.10
N VAL A 43 -2.28 -6.59 0.15
CA VAL A 43 -2.60 -5.68 1.25
C VAL A 43 -2.77 -6.47 2.55
N ALA A 44 -3.47 -7.59 2.51
CA ALA A 44 -3.69 -8.42 3.70
C ALA A 44 -2.39 -8.97 4.26
N VAL A 45 -1.51 -9.45 3.39
CA VAL A 45 -0.20 -9.96 3.80
C VAL A 45 0.65 -8.86 4.43
N LYS A 46 0.68 -7.70 3.81
CA LYS A 46 1.44 -6.56 4.33
C LYS A 46 0.86 -6.09 5.67
N ARG A 47 -0.46 -6.04 5.79
CA ARG A 47 -1.11 -5.64 7.03
C ARG A 47 -0.77 -6.59 8.17
N ALA A 48 -0.79 -7.90 7.91
CA ALA A 48 -0.43 -8.89 8.91
C ALA A 48 1.02 -8.71 9.37
N TYR A 49 1.91 -8.46 8.43
CA TYR A 49 3.32 -8.21 8.72
C TYR A 49 3.48 -6.96 9.60
N LEU A 50 2.83 -5.86 9.23
CA LEU A 50 2.94 -4.61 9.98
C LEU A 50 2.36 -4.74 11.37
N ARG A 51 1.28 -5.50 11.51
CA ARG A 51 0.66 -5.75 12.81
C ARG A 51 1.60 -6.56 13.70
N GLU A 52 2.23 -7.58 13.14
CA GLU A 52 3.16 -8.42 13.87
C GLU A 52 4.38 -7.63 14.33
N MET A 53 4.83 -6.67 13.51
CA MET A 53 5.95 -5.81 13.86
C MET A 53 5.57 -4.68 14.81
N GLY A 54 4.28 -4.52 15.11
CA GLY A 54 3.82 -3.50 16.02
C GLY A 54 3.60 -2.12 15.40
N TYR A 55 3.60 -2.03 14.07
CA TYR A 55 3.40 -0.76 13.37
C TYR A 55 1.92 -0.40 13.22
N ILE A 56 1.04 -1.38 13.29
CA ILE A 56 -0.40 -1.18 13.22
C ILE A 56 -1.03 -1.71 14.50
N ARG A 57 -1.93 -0.93 15.08
CA ARG A 57 -2.72 -1.35 16.24
C ARG A 57 -4.18 -1.43 15.83
N ASP A 58 -4.82 -2.50 16.18
CA ASP A 58 -6.26 -2.65 16.00
C ASP A 58 -7.00 -2.30 17.28
#